data_3b63e9b2234fa41ee9fc61f8ca66049b
#
_entry.id   3b63e9b2234fa41ee9fc61f8ca66049b
#
_cell.length_a   1.000
_cell.length_b   1.000
_cell.length_c   1.000
_cell.angle_alpha   90.00
_cell.angle_beta   90.00
_cell.angle_gamma   90.00
#
_symmetry.space_group_name_H-M   'P 1'
#
loop_
_entity.id
_entity.type
_entity.pdbx_description
1 polymer ?
#
loop_
_entity_poly.entity_id
_entity_poly.type
_entity_poly.pdbx_seq_one_letter_code
_entity_poly.pdbx_strand_id
1 'polypeptide(L)'
;MTAIVLEPCYRRYQEIPVDPSVRKAIGDIDMTMSEAPSMTAAGEIKIDRTFVPVPGVENLFLLYNKYQEERHLRITKKHRNSGHPRDESPLFAIPEEDFAVHSRCLIIRKDDSGRIVNLEKDDLEKAKKYMVRMEERRKK
;
A
#
# COMPACT_ATOMS: atom_id res chain seq x y z
N MET A 1 12.81 -7.72 -12.26
CA MET A 1 12.92 -7.06 -10.96
C MET A 1 11.55 -6.57 -10.56
N THR A 2 10.99 -7.10 -9.48
CA THR A 2 9.59 -6.88 -9.17
C THR A 2 9.35 -6.39 -7.74
N ALA A 3 8.35 -5.53 -7.60
CA ALA A 3 7.66 -5.21 -6.37
C ALA A 3 6.16 -5.35 -6.64
N ILE A 4 5.33 -5.31 -5.60
CA ILE A 4 3.89 -5.49 -5.75
C ILE A 4 3.16 -4.23 -5.31
N VAL A 5 2.32 -3.68 -6.19
CA VAL A 5 1.44 -2.54 -5.88
C VAL A 5 0.05 -3.07 -5.57
N LEU A 6 -0.52 -2.65 -4.45
CA LEU A 6 -1.91 -2.92 -4.09
C LEU A 6 -2.74 -1.66 -4.35
N GLU A 7 -3.74 -1.78 -5.22
CA GLU A 7 -4.57 -0.65 -5.63
C GLU A 7 -5.98 -0.75 -5.02
N PRO A 8 -6.44 0.31 -4.31
CA PRO A 8 -7.72 0.23 -3.61
C PRO A 8 -8.95 0.28 -4.50
N CYS A 9 -8.93 1.05 -5.61
CA CYS A 9 -10.11 1.32 -6.40
C CYS A 9 -10.77 0.07 -6.99
N TYR A 10 -9.99 -0.92 -7.34
CA TYR A 10 -10.48 -2.16 -7.98
C TYR A 10 -10.09 -3.41 -7.22
N ARG A 11 -9.50 -3.26 -6.04
CA ARG A 11 -8.98 -4.35 -5.22
C ARG A 11 -8.08 -5.27 -6.05
N ARG A 12 -7.13 -4.66 -6.73
CA ARG A 12 -6.17 -5.35 -7.59
C ARG A 12 -4.75 -5.10 -7.14
N TYR A 13 -3.89 -6.08 -7.41
CA TYR A 13 -2.46 -5.92 -7.25
C TYR A 13 -1.76 -6.09 -8.59
N GLN A 14 -0.57 -5.54 -8.70
CA GLN A 14 0.24 -5.63 -9.91
C GLN A 14 1.71 -5.79 -9.52
N GLU A 15 2.41 -6.69 -10.20
CA GLU A 15 3.85 -6.75 -10.10
C GLU A 15 4.45 -5.69 -11.03
N ILE A 16 5.39 -4.92 -10.50
CA ILE A 16 6.06 -3.84 -11.25
C ILE A 16 7.57 -4.00 -11.17
N PRO A 17 8.32 -3.53 -12.18
CA PRO A 17 9.77 -3.46 -12.09
C PRO A 17 10.21 -2.57 -10.94
N VAL A 18 11.34 -2.91 -10.31
CA VAL A 18 11.84 -2.11 -9.19
C VAL A 18 12.30 -0.72 -9.66
N ASP A 19 12.95 -0.62 -10.81
CA ASP A 19 13.45 0.65 -11.33
C ASP A 19 13.02 0.83 -12.80
N PRO A 20 12.42 1.94 -13.18
CA PRO A 20 12.06 3.13 -12.39
C PRO A 20 10.68 3.06 -11.74
N SER A 21 9.90 2.00 -11.98
CA SER A 21 8.47 1.92 -11.61
C SER A 21 8.22 2.01 -10.12
N VAL A 22 9.12 1.48 -9.27
CA VAL A 22 8.97 1.59 -7.82
C VAL A 22 9.07 3.03 -7.35
N ARG A 23 9.95 3.85 -7.93
CA ARG A 23 10.03 5.28 -7.58
C ARG A 23 8.71 5.99 -7.88
N LYS A 24 8.12 5.71 -9.04
CA LYS A 24 6.83 6.27 -9.42
C LYS A 24 5.74 5.82 -8.47
N ALA A 25 5.70 4.54 -8.13
CA ALA A 25 4.71 3.99 -7.21
C ALA A 25 4.83 4.59 -5.81
N ILE A 26 6.05 4.84 -5.32
CA ILE A 26 6.27 5.52 -4.04
C ILE A 26 5.72 6.95 -4.10
N GLY A 27 5.97 7.67 -5.20
CA GLY A 27 5.38 8.99 -5.40
C GLY A 27 3.85 8.96 -5.41
N ASP A 28 3.26 7.96 -6.04
CA ASP A 28 1.80 7.78 -6.07
C ASP A 28 1.22 7.52 -4.67
N ILE A 29 1.96 6.80 -3.81
CA ILE A 29 1.56 6.57 -2.42
C ILE A 29 1.55 7.88 -1.62
N ASP A 30 2.47 8.79 -1.92
CA ASP A 30 2.56 10.09 -1.24
C ASP A 30 1.46 11.07 -1.69
N MET A 31 0.78 10.78 -2.77
CA MET A 31 -0.30 11.62 -3.31
C MET A 31 -1.65 11.09 -2.89
N THR A 32 -2.65 11.95 -2.85
CA THR A 32 -4.02 11.52 -2.58
C THR A 32 -4.65 10.90 -3.83
N MET A 33 -5.75 10.20 -3.65
CA MET A 33 -6.53 9.67 -4.78
C MET A 33 -7.07 10.77 -5.68
N SER A 34 -7.21 11.98 -5.15
CA SER A 34 -7.60 13.17 -5.93
C SER A 34 -6.39 13.89 -6.52
N GLU A 35 -5.23 13.28 -6.48
CA GLU A 35 -3.99 13.73 -7.10
C GLU A 35 -3.35 14.97 -6.49
N ALA A 36 -3.90 15.48 -5.39
CA ALA A 36 -3.28 16.54 -4.64
C ALA A 36 -2.37 15.96 -3.56
N PRO A 37 -1.18 16.52 -3.34
CA PRO A 37 -0.34 16.08 -2.22
C PRO A 37 -1.00 16.37 -0.89
N SER A 38 -0.69 15.56 0.12
CA SER A 38 -1.16 15.81 1.47
C SER A 38 -0.46 17.03 2.05
N MET A 39 -1.23 18.00 2.52
CA MET A 39 -0.69 19.25 3.04
C MET A 39 -1.13 19.49 4.47
N THR A 40 -0.23 20.07 5.26
CA THR A 40 -0.54 20.53 6.60
C THR A 40 -1.32 21.84 6.54
N ALA A 41 -1.87 22.28 7.69
CA ALA A 41 -2.55 23.58 7.79
C ALA A 41 -1.63 24.76 7.45
N ALA A 42 -0.31 24.58 7.59
CA ALA A 42 0.68 25.59 7.23
C ALA A 42 1.03 25.59 5.73
N GLY A 43 0.42 24.72 4.93
CA GLY A 43 0.70 24.62 3.50
C GLY A 43 1.90 23.74 3.15
N GLU A 44 2.47 23.04 4.12
CA GLU A 44 3.58 22.12 3.88
C GLU A 44 3.07 20.75 3.43
N ILE A 45 3.80 20.12 2.50
CA ILE A 45 3.47 18.75 2.06
C ILE A 45 3.81 17.79 3.21
N LYS A 46 2.80 17.02 3.64
CA LYS A 46 2.99 16.02 4.68
C LYS A 46 3.11 14.64 4.06
N ILE A 47 4.28 14.04 4.26
CA ILE A 47 4.57 12.68 3.79
C ILE A 47 4.98 11.86 5.00
N ASP A 48 4.28 10.75 5.22
CA ASP A 48 4.57 9.84 6.33
C ASP A 48 4.67 8.40 5.80
N ARG A 49 5.79 8.10 5.16
CA ARG A 49 6.10 6.77 4.64
C ARG A 49 6.43 5.84 5.80
N THR A 50 5.72 4.73 5.86
CA THR A 50 5.87 3.76 6.94
C THR A 50 6.14 2.39 6.35
N PHE A 51 7.14 1.70 6.88
CA PHE A 51 7.50 0.33 6.49
C PHE A 51 7.07 -0.62 7.60
N VAL A 52 6.31 -1.65 7.24
CA VAL A 52 5.83 -2.66 8.19
C VAL A 52 6.38 -4.01 7.75
N PRO A 53 7.13 -4.72 8.63
CA PRO A 53 7.62 -6.05 8.29
C PRO A 53 6.49 -7.03 8.03
N VAL A 54 6.61 -7.82 6.99
CA VAL A 54 5.67 -8.93 6.73
C VAL A 54 6.03 -10.07 7.69
N PRO A 55 5.09 -10.54 8.52
CA PRO A 55 5.40 -11.56 9.51
C PRO A 55 5.92 -12.85 8.89
N GLY A 56 6.96 -13.42 9.49
CA GLY A 56 7.53 -14.68 9.06
C GLY A 56 8.42 -14.60 7.82
N VAL A 57 8.62 -13.41 7.26
CA VAL A 57 9.45 -13.23 6.06
C VAL A 57 10.48 -12.13 6.34
N GLU A 58 11.74 -12.54 6.42
CA GLU A 58 12.83 -11.60 6.63
C GLU A 58 13.01 -10.69 5.41
N ASN A 59 13.26 -9.40 5.64
CA ASN A 59 13.52 -8.39 4.60
C ASN A 59 12.37 -8.07 3.66
N LEU A 60 11.16 -8.56 3.93
CA LEU A 60 9.97 -8.23 3.18
C LEU A 60 9.12 -7.22 3.96
N PHE A 61 8.72 -6.13 3.30
CA PHE A 61 8.02 -5.03 3.97
C PHE A 61 6.81 -4.57 3.16
N LEU A 62 5.81 -4.07 3.90
CA LEU A 62 4.73 -3.29 3.32
C LEU A 62 5.08 -1.82 3.49
N LEU A 63 5.04 -1.05 2.41
CA LEU A 63 5.25 0.40 2.42
C LEU A 63 3.91 1.09 2.17
N TYR A 64 3.53 1.99 3.07
CA TYR A 64 2.33 2.80 2.89
C TYR A 64 2.55 4.20 3.46
N ASN A 65 1.67 5.13 3.16
CA ASN A 65 1.71 6.47 3.73
C ASN A 65 0.67 6.56 4.84
N LYS A 66 1.12 6.70 6.08
CA LYS A 66 0.26 6.72 7.26
C LYS A 66 -0.73 7.88 7.24
N TYR A 67 -0.33 9.03 6.74
CA TYR A 67 -1.21 10.19 6.62
C TYR A 67 -2.32 9.93 5.60
N GLN A 68 -2.00 9.33 4.47
CA GLN A 68 -2.99 8.96 3.45
C GLN A 68 -3.95 7.89 3.96
N GLU A 69 -3.47 6.96 4.75
CA GLU A 69 -4.31 5.92 5.36
C GLU A 69 -5.34 6.55 6.30
N GLU A 70 -4.92 7.44 7.17
CA GLU A 70 -5.81 8.15 8.09
C GLU A 70 -6.85 8.99 7.33
N ARG A 71 -6.43 9.65 6.27
CA ARG A 71 -7.32 10.44 5.42
C ARG A 71 -8.34 9.55 4.70
N HIS A 72 -7.90 8.41 4.18
CA HIS A 72 -8.78 7.43 3.52
C HIS A 72 -9.88 6.96 4.49
N LEU A 73 -9.51 6.63 5.71
CA LEU A 73 -10.47 6.18 6.74
C LEU A 73 -11.47 7.27 7.10
N ARG A 74 -11.05 8.52 7.20
CA ARG A 74 -11.96 9.65 7.46
C ARG A 74 -12.97 9.84 6.33
N ILE A 75 -12.52 9.77 5.08
CA ILE A 75 -13.38 9.89 3.91
C ILE A 75 -14.38 8.74 3.86
N THR A 76 -13.95 7.53 4.12
CA THR A 76 -14.81 6.35 4.14
C THR A 76 -15.89 6.48 5.20
N LYS A 77 -15.54 6.94 6.40
CA LYS A 77 -16.50 7.18 7.48
C LYS A 77 -17.52 8.23 7.09
N LYS A 78 -17.11 9.32 6.43
CA LYS A 78 -17.99 10.37 5.95
C LYS A 78 -18.99 9.82 4.92
N HIS A 79 -18.55 8.98 3.99
CA HIS A 79 -19.43 8.36 3.01
C HIS A 79 -20.44 7.41 3.67
N ARG A 80 -20.00 6.64 4.66
CA ARG A 80 -20.91 5.78 5.45
C ARG A 80 -22.03 6.59 6.08
N ASN A 81 -21.68 7.70 6.72
CA ASN A 81 -22.63 8.56 7.40
C ASN A 81 -23.63 9.24 6.44
N SER A 82 -23.24 9.41 5.17
CA SER A 82 -24.12 10.01 4.15
C SER A 82 -24.97 8.99 3.39
N GLY A 83 -24.95 7.73 3.79
CA GLY A 83 -25.77 6.68 3.18
C GLY A 83 -25.18 6.11 1.88
N HIS A 84 -23.91 6.34 1.60
CA HIS A 84 -23.22 5.79 0.44
C HIS A 84 -22.29 4.67 0.86
N PRO A 85 -22.77 3.42 0.94
CA PRO A 85 -21.93 2.31 1.39
C PRO A 85 -20.75 2.07 0.46
N ARG A 86 -19.59 1.81 1.04
CA ARG A 86 -18.37 1.45 0.32
C ARG A 86 -17.82 0.16 0.93
N ASP A 87 -17.06 -0.57 0.13
CA ASP A 87 -16.30 -1.70 0.65
C ASP A 87 -15.20 -1.15 1.58
N GLU A 88 -15.32 -1.44 2.86
CA GLU A 88 -14.39 -0.99 3.90
C GLU A 88 -13.33 -2.02 4.24
N SER A 89 -13.28 -3.14 3.52
CA SER A 89 -12.26 -4.17 3.76
C SER A 89 -10.88 -3.62 3.46
N PRO A 90 -9.86 -3.94 4.27
CA PRO A 90 -8.50 -3.54 3.99
C PRO A 90 -7.94 -4.22 2.75
N LEU A 91 -6.88 -3.65 2.17
CA LEU A 91 -6.12 -4.30 1.11
C LEU A 91 -5.12 -5.30 1.67
N PHE A 92 -4.58 -4.99 2.83
CA PHE A 92 -3.56 -5.78 3.50
C PHE A 92 -3.84 -5.74 5.00
N ALA A 93 -3.81 -6.88 5.67
CA ALA A 93 -4.07 -6.96 7.10
C ALA A 93 -3.20 -8.02 7.78
N ILE A 94 -2.76 -7.69 8.98
CA ILE A 94 -2.06 -8.62 9.87
C ILE A 94 -2.92 -8.72 11.13
N PRO A 95 -3.87 -9.66 11.18
CA PRO A 95 -4.83 -9.74 12.31
C PRO A 95 -4.16 -9.92 13.67
N GLU A 96 -3.06 -10.65 13.73
CA GLU A 96 -2.33 -10.89 14.98
C GLU A 96 -1.74 -9.63 15.58
N GLU A 97 -1.51 -8.60 14.77
CA GLU A 97 -0.95 -7.31 15.19
C GLU A 97 -2.00 -6.20 15.21
N ASP A 98 -3.27 -6.55 14.96
CA ASP A 98 -4.36 -5.58 14.84
C ASP A 98 -4.01 -4.45 13.86
N PHE A 99 -3.46 -4.85 12.72
CA PHE A 99 -2.93 -3.93 11.70
C PHE A 99 -3.66 -4.12 10.38
N ALA A 100 -4.04 -3.04 9.72
CA ALA A 100 -4.67 -3.08 8.42
C ALA A 100 -4.39 -1.80 7.62
N VAL A 101 -4.27 -1.94 6.30
CA VAL A 101 -4.07 -0.81 5.38
C VAL A 101 -5.13 -0.86 4.29
N HIS A 102 -5.78 0.28 4.06
CA HIS A 102 -6.88 0.44 3.10
C HIS A 102 -6.49 1.29 1.89
N SER A 103 -5.49 2.14 2.03
CA SER A 103 -4.98 2.99 0.96
C SER A 103 -3.95 2.25 0.10
N ARG A 104 -3.59 2.86 -1.03
CA ARG A 104 -2.57 2.29 -1.92
C ARG A 104 -1.28 2.01 -1.15
N CYS A 105 -0.70 0.85 -1.36
CA CYS A 105 0.53 0.43 -0.70
C CYS A 105 1.37 -0.47 -1.60
N LEU A 106 2.62 -0.68 -1.18
CA LEU A 106 3.59 -1.50 -1.91
C LEU A 106 4.12 -2.61 -1.03
N ILE A 107 4.33 -3.78 -1.62
CA ILE A 107 5.08 -4.86 -0.98
C ILE A 107 6.45 -4.89 -1.66
N ILE A 108 7.51 -4.70 -0.88
CA ILE A 108 8.88 -4.59 -1.36
C ILE A 108 9.82 -5.45 -0.53
N ARG A 109 10.95 -5.82 -1.14
CA ARG A 109 12.05 -6.48 -0.43
C ARG A 109 13.21 -5.49 -0.33
N LYS A 110 13.84 -5.44 0.83
CA LYS A 110 15.07 -4.67 1.04
C LYS A 110 16.24 -5.61 1.30
N ASP A 111 17.42 -5.22 0.84
CA ASP A 111 18.65 -5.91 1.20
C ASP A 111 19.18 -5.43 2.57
N ASP A 112 20.31 -5.97 3.01
CA ASP A 112 20.89 -5.62 4.31
C ASP A 112 21.34 -4.16 4.39
N SER A 113 21.55 -3.49 3.26
CA SER A 113 21.90 -2.07 3.22
C SER A 113 20.67 -1.15 3.12
N GLY A 114 19.47 -1.71 3.12
CA GLY A 114 18.23 -0.93 3.06
C GLY A 114 17.78 -0.56 1.65
N ARG A 115 18.40 -1.11 0.61
CA ARG A 115 17.99 -0.86 -0.77
C ARG A 115 16.83 -1.76 -1.16
N ILE A 116 15.92 -1.22 -1.95
CA ILE A 116 14.83 -1.99 -2.53
C ILE A 116 15.39 -2.89 -3.63
N VAL A 117 15.16 -4.19 -3.49
CA VAL A 117 15.63 -5.19 -4.43
C VAL A 117 14.47 -6.04 -4.92
N ASN A 118 14.74 -6.96 -5.85
CA ASN A 118 13.73 -7.85 -6.39
C ASN A 118 13.10 -8.72 -5.30
N LEU A 119 11.80 -8.98 -5.46
CA LEU A 119 11.15 -10.02 -4.68
C LEU A 119 11.78 -11.38 -5.01
N GLU A 120 11.89 -12.23 -4.02
CA GLU A 120 12.27 -13.61 -4.21
C GLU A 120 11.06 -14.43 -4.69
N LYS A 121 11.33 -15.62 -5.22
CA LYS A 121 10.34 -16.47 -5.86
C LYS A 121 9.07 -16.69 -5.04
N ASP A 122 9.21 -16.88 -3.73
CA ASP A 122 8.09 -17.23 -2.87
C ASP A 122 7.49 -16.02 -2.13
N ASP A 123 8.02 -14.81 -2.35
CA ASP A 123 7.59 -13.63 -1.61
C ASP A 123 6.12 -13.28 -1.86
N LEU A 124 5.67 -13.37 -3.12
CA LEU A 124 4.26 -13.09 -3.44
C LEU A 124 3.32 -14.06 -2.72
N GLU A 125 3.63 -15.35 -2.72
CA GLU A 125 2.80 -16.36 -2.06
C GLU A 125 2.74 -16.14 -0.55
N LYS A 126 3.86 -15.75 0.07
CA LYS A 126 3.90 -15.43 1.49
C LYS A 126 3.11 -14.16 1.80
N ALA A 127 3.21 -13.15 0.94
CA ALA A 127 2.47 -11.90 1.10
C ALA A 127 0.96 -12.09 0.88
N LYS A 128 0.55 -12.96 -0.02
CA LYS A 128 -0.88 -13.23 -0.29
C LYS A 128 -1.64 -13.66 0.95
N LYS A 129 -0.99 -14.27 1.91
CA LYS A 129 -1.60 -14.63 3.19
C LYS A 129 -2.23 -13.43 3.90
N TYR A 130 -1.66 -12.25 3.71
CA TYR A 130 -2.12 -11.01 4.35
C TYR A 130 -2.85 -10.07 3.39
N MET A 131 -2.86 -10.37 2.09
CA MET A 131 -3.61 -9.59 1.09
C MET A 131 -5.08 -9.99 1.15
N VAL A 132 -5.95 -9.01 1.30
CA VAL A 132 -7.38 -9.25 1.52
C VAL A 132 -8.15 -9.07 0.21
N ARG A 133 -8.71 -10.16 -0.32
CA ARG A 133 -9.55 -10.14 -1.53
C ARG A 133 -8.91 -9.40 -2.72
N MET A 134 -7.62 -9.56 -2.91
CA MET A 134 -6.91 -8.91 -4.00
C MET A 134 -6.82 -9.82 -5.22
N GLU A 135 -7.13 -9.28 -6.38
CA GLU A 135 -7.02 -9.99 -7.64
C GLU A 135 -5.84 -9.45 -8.44
N GLU A 136 -5.15 -10.33 -9.16
CA GLU A 136 -4.07 -9.91 -10.03
C GLU A 136 -4.62 -9.07 -11.19
N ARG A 137 -4.00 -7.92 -11.44
CA ARG A 137 -4.36 -7.08 -12.57
C ARG A 137 -3.88 -7.72 -13.85
N ARG A 138 -4.80 -8.07 -14.72
CA ARG A 138 -4.47 -8.66 -16.02
C ARG A 138 -3.88 -7.61 -16.95
N LYS A 139 -2.76 -7.96 -17.56
CA LYS A 139 -2.19 -7.15 -18.63
C LYS A 139 -3.04 -7.36 -19.88
N LYS A 140 -3.53 -6.30 -20.43
CA LYS A 140 -4.15 -6.33 -21.74
C LYS A 140 -3.13 -5.99 -22.79
#